data_e55b762bd1e876de30d3b4b3c5702352
#
_entry.id   e55b762bd1e876de30d3b4b3c5702352
#
_cell.length_a   1.000
_cell.length_b   1.000
_cell.length_c   1.000
_cell.angle_alpha   90.00
_cell.angle_beta   90.00
_cell.angle_gamma   90.00
#
_symmetry.space_group_name_H-M   'P 1'
#
loop_
_entity.id
_entity.type
_entity.pdbx_description
1 polymer ?
#
loop_
_entity_poly.entity_id
_entity_poly.type
_entity_poly.pdbx_seq_one_letter_code
_entity_poly.pdbx_strand_id
1 'polypeptide(L)'
;MALEHNAYLGRDDLGKLLRSFSLPCILSLLVSALYNIVDQIFIGNSELGYLGNAATGVVFPLLMVAMAFGWCVGDGCAAYLSLCQGKGDAQSAHRCVGSGVTMTFAASVFLMIVCGIWQEPLLRLFGASDTTIGMAMEYFTILLGAFPFYMLTNSTNGSIRADGSPKYAMLSTVSGAVTNIVLDPIFIFGLHWGIKGAAWATVAGQVLSFVLNAAYLLRKTKSFQLEKASFKPHWRVFFASVQLGISTFVTQISIVVVSLVCNLMLSHYGILSVYGPDIPISVISIETKVYTIVINIVVGVVLGGQPILGYNYGAEKYDRVRKTYQLILATTLAVGLAATLVFELCPQLVVGIFGQGDPLYWEFAIQTFRIFLSLITFTCFIKMTSIFFQAVGEPGKATAASLIRDLACFVPLALLLPHKFGIQGVLYAGPAADAIAMVVAVVLTVRFFQQMNRQAKKG
;
A
#
# COMPACT_ATOMS: atom_id res chain seq x y z
N MET A 1 -1.01 -32.64 -9.33
CA MET A 1 -1.94 -32.47 -8.20
C MET A 1 -1.90 -31.08 -7.55
N ALA A 2 -0.76 -30.53 -7.10
CA ALA A 2 -0.77 -29.25 -6.40
C ALA A 2 -1.22 -28.05 -7.27
N LEU A 3 -0.80 -27.95 -8.53
CA LEU A 3 -1.20 -26.86 -9.44
C LEU A 3 -2.64 -26.96 -9.95
N GLU A 4 -3.24 -28.13 -9.96
CA GLU A 4 -4.62 -28.33 -10.39
C GLU A 4 -5.64 -27.71 -9.41
N HIS A 5 -5.24 -27.47 -8.17
CA HIS A 5 -6.11 -26.87 -7.16
C HIS A 5 -6.60 -25.47 -7.58
N ASN A 6 -5.75 -24.68 -8.25
CA ASN A 6 -6.11 -23.33 -8.72
C ASN A 6 -6.68 -23.31 -10.16
N ALA A 7 -6.96 -24.47 -10.77
CA ALA A 7 -7.55 -24.58 -12.11
C ALA A 7 -8.92 -23.88 -12.21
N TYR A 8 -9.64 -23.74 -11.09
CA TYR A 8 -10.90 -23.01 -11.01
C TYR A 8 -10.76 -21.53 -11.41
N LEU A 9 -9.58 -20.91 -11.19
CA LEU A 9 -9.30 -19.52 -11.64
C LEU A 9 -9.42 -19.36 -13.16
N GLY A 10 -9.16 -20.45 -13.89
CA GLY A 10 -9.28 -20.51 -15.35
C GLY A 10 -10.62 -21.03 -15.87
N ARG A 11 -11.59 -21.38 -15.01
CA ARG A 11 -12.86 -22.02 -15.41
C ARG A 11 -14.09 -21.34 -14.82
N ASP A 12 -14.06 -20.97 -13.54
CA ASP A 12 -15.21 -20.45 -12.81
C ASP A 12 -15.65 -19.07 -13.28
N ASP A 13 -16.84 -18.65 -12.87
CA ASP A 13 -17.40 -17.34 -13.16
C ASP A 13 -16.50 -16.21 -12.60
N LEU A 14 -16.11 -15.30 -13.47
CA LEU A 14 -15.17 -14.23 -13.14
C LEU A 14 -15.72 -13.25 -12.11
N GLY A 15 -17.03 -12.98 -12.15
CA GLY A 15 -17.67 -12.07 -11.19
C GLY A 15 -17.66 -12.62 -9.77
N LYS A 16 -17.95 -13.93 -9.62
CA LYS A 16 -17.88 -14.64 -8.32
C LYS A 16 -16.46 -14.70 -7.82
N LEU A 17 -15.49 -15.03 -8.69
CA LEU A 17 -14.07 -15.09 -8.35
C LEU A 17 -13.58 -13.72 -7.87
N LEU A 18 -13.82 -12.67 -8.65
CA LEU A 18 -13.38 -11.32 -8.31
C LEU A 18 -13.94 -10.90 -6.96
N ARG A 19 -15.23 -11.09 -6.69
CA ARG A 19 -15.84 -10.77 -5.39
C ARG A 19 -15.21 -11.56 -4.24
N SER A 20 -14.99 -12.86 -4.42
CA SER A 20 -14.46 -13.74 -3.38
C SER A 20 -13.00 -13.42 -3.00
N PHE A 21 -12.24 -12.85 -3.92
CA PHE A 21 -10.85 -12.42 -3.70
C PHE A 21 -10.76 -10.94 -3.27
N SER A 22 -11.53 -10.05 -3.90
CA SER A 22 -11.43 -8.62 -3.66
C SER A 22 -12.00 -8.20 -2.30
N LEU A 23 -13.13 -8.75 -1.87
CA LEU A 23 -13.73 -8.37 -0.58
C LEU A 23 -12.78 -8.61 0.60
N PRO A 24 -12.13 -9.79 0.74
CA PRO A 24 -11.13 -9.97 1.79
C PRO A 24 -9.94 -9.01 1.69
N CYS A 25 -9.48 -8.70 0.47
CA CYS A 25 -8.38 -7.75 0.27
C CYS A 25 -8.77 -6.33 0.70
N ILE A 26 -9.95 -5.86 0.29
CA ILE A 26 -10.49 -4.56 0.69
C ILE A 26 -10.59 -4.47 2.21
N LEU A 27 -11.20 -5.47 2.86
CA LEU A 27 -11.35 -5.49 4.31
C LEU A 27 -9.99 -5.47 5.02
N SER A 28 -9.00 -6.24 4.54
CA SER A 28 -7.64 -6.24 5.10
C SER A 28 -7.01 -4.84 5.06
N LEU A 29 -7.10 -4.17 3.91
CA LEU A 29 -6.49 -2.85 3.72
C LEU A 29 -7.21 -1.76 4.52
N LEU A 30 -8.55 -1.80 4.57
CA LEU A 30 -9.34 -0.84 5.36
C LEU A 30 -9.10 -1.03 6.86
N VAL A 31 -9.09 -2.26 7.35
CA VAL A 31 -8.79 -2.53 8.77
C VAL A 31 -7.37 -2.09 9.11
N SER A 32 -6.40 -2.32 8.21
CA SER A 32 -5.02 -1.85 8.41
C SER A 32 -4.92 -0.32 8.45
N ALA A 33 -5.71 0.41 7.65
CA ALA A 33 -5.75 1.87 7.72
C ALA A 33 -6.40 2.37 9.01
N LEU A 34 -7.49 1.71 9.43
CA LEU A 34 -8.23 2.10 10.62
C LEU A 34 -7.43 1.86 11.90
N TYR A 35 -6.75 0.72 12.05
CA TYR A 35 -5.99 0.48 13.29
C TYR A 35 -4.87 1.51 13.49
N ASN A 36 -4.19 1.96 12.44
CA ASN A 36 -3.20 3.03 12.55
C ASN A 36 -3.78 4.34 13.08
N ILE A 37 -5.03 4.66 12.71
CA ILE A 37 -5.73 5.84 13.21
C ILE A 37 -6.10 5.66 14.69
N VAL A 38 -6.59 4.48 15.05
CA VAL A 38 -6.99 4.15 16.43
C VAL A 38 -5.79 4.18 17.37
N ASP A 39 -4.65 3.61 16.97
CA ASP A 39 -3.38 3.64 17.72
C ASP A 39 -2.97 5.10 18.02
N GLN A 40 -2.99 5.98 17.01
CA GLN A 40 -2.69 7.40 17.22
C GLN A 40 -3.68 8.11 18.14
N ILE A 41 -4.96 7.72 18.13
CA ILE A 41 -5.97 8.25 19.06
C ILE A 41 -5.64 7.84 20.49
N PHE A 42 -5.28 6.58 20.73
CA PHE A 42 -4.90 6.13 22.07
C PHE A 42 -3.64 6.81 22.59
N ILE A 43 -2.60 6.94 21.75
CA ILE A 43 -1.37 7.64 22.11
C ILE A 43 -1.66 9.12 22.43
N GLY A 44 -2.43 9.80 21.59
CA GLY A 44 -2.76 11.22 21.76
C GLY A 44 -3.62 11.52 22.98
N ASN A 45 -4.46 10.57 23.41
CA ASN A 45 -5.29 10.70 24.63
C ASN A 45 -4.61 10.15 25.90
N SER A 46 -3.38 9.65 25.81
CA SER A 46 -2.56 9.24 26.94
C SER A 46 -1.84 10.43 27.58
N GLU A 47 -1.12 10.16 28.68
CA GLU A 47 -0.24 11.15 29.33
C GLU A 47 0.84 11.72 28.41
N LEU A 48 1.12 11.05 27.28
CA LEU A 48 2.08 11.50 26.27
C LEU A 48 1.55 12.65 25.42
N GLY A 49 0.24 12.72 25.22
CA GLY A 49 -0.42 13.77 24.46
C GLY A 49 0.11 13.91 23.03
N TYR A 50 0.20 15.14 22.54
CA TYR A 50 0.70 15.45 21.20
C TYR A 50 2.17 15.07 20.99
N LEU A 51 2.99 15.04 22.04
CA LEU A 51 4.40 14.65 21.96
C LEU A 51 4.57 13.18 21.62
N GLY A 52 3.69 12.29 22.14
CA GLY A 52 3.65 10.89 21.76
C GLY A 52 3.34 10.70 20.28
N ASN A 53 2.32 11.41 19.77
CA ASN A 53 1.99 11.40 18.33
C ASN A 53 3.13 11.97 17.46
N ALA A 54 3.82 13.02 17.93
CA ALA A 54 4.97 13.55 17.21
C ALA A 54 6.13 12.53 17.17
N ALA A 55 6.40 11.84 18.27
CA ALA A 55 7.45 10.81 18.33
C ALA A 55 7.16 9.63 17.41
N THR A 56 5.92 9.12 17.40
CA THR A 56 5.52 8.03 16.47
C THR A 56 5.50 8.49 15.02
N GLY A 57 5.12 9.74 14.77
CA GLY A 57 5.13 10.35 13.43
C GLY A 57 6.53 10.39 12.79
N VAL A 58 7.56 10.66 13.59
CA VAL A 58 8.97 10.66 13.14
C VAL A 58 9.46 9.23 12.81
N VAL A 59 8.95 8.22 13.51
CA VAL A 59 9.29 6.80 13.27
C VAL A 59 8.58 6.24 12.04
N PHE A 60 7.39 6.75 11.72
CA PHE A 60 6.53 6.22 10.65
C PHE A 60 7.22 6.10 9.27
N PRO A 61 8.01 7.08 8.76
CA PRO A 61 8.72 6.93 7.48
C PRO A 61 9.70 5.76 7.46
N LEU A 62 10.37 5.47 8.59
CA LEU A 62 11.28 4.33 8.69
C LEU A 62 10.54 2.99 8.62
N LEU A 63 9.37 2.91 9.26
CA LEU A 63 8.48 1.76 9.15
C LEU A 63 7.97 1.60 7.70
N MET A 64 7.62 2.70 7.03
CA MET A 64 7.17 2.67 5.63
C MET A 64 8.24 2.08 4.71
N VAL A 65 9.53 2.39 4.92
CA VAL A 65 10.63 1.79 4.15
C VAL A 65 10.68 0.27 4.36
N ALA A 66 10.61 -0.20 5.62
CA ALA A 66 10.59 -1.64 5.91
C ALA A 66 9.36 -2.34 5.30
N MET A 67 8.18 -1.71 5.38
CA MET A 67 6.96 -2.21 4.75
C MET A 67 7.08 -2.27 3.23
N ALA A 68 7.67 -1.25 2.61
CA ALA A 68 7.86 -1.19 1.17
C ALA A 68 8.69 -2.37 0.65
N PHE A 69 9.74 -2.77 1.37
CA PHE A 69 10.51 -3.98 1.07
C PHE A 69 9.65 -5.25 1.22
N GLY A 70 8.89 -5.38 2.32
CA GLY A 70 7.99 -6.51 2.54
C GLY A 70 6.95 -6.67 1.43
N TRP A 71 6.29 -5.57 1.05
CA TRP A 71 5.30 -5.55 -0.03
C TRP A 71 5.93 -5.77 -1.41
N CYS A 72 7.14 -5.23 -1.67
CA CYS A 72 7.87 -5.47 -2.90
C CYS A 72 8.04 -6.98 -3.15
N VAL A 73 8.55 -7.69 -2.16
CA VAL A 73 8.72 -9.14 -2.26
C VAL A 73 7.36 -9.85 -2.29
N GLY A 74 6.41 -9.43 -1.44
CA GLY A 74 5.09 -10.06 -1.32
C GLY A 74 4.25 -9.99 -2.58
N ASP A 75 4.07 -8.81 -3.13
CA ASP A 75 3.26 -8.60 -4.34
C ASP A 75 4.00 -9.11 -5.59
N GLY A 76 5.33 -9.00 -5.60
CA GLY A 76 6.15 -9.59 -6.66
C GLY A 76 6.06 -11.11 -6.68
N CYS A 77 6.18 -11.77 -5.53
CA CYS A 77 5.98 -13.21 -5.41
C CYS A 77 4.54 -13.63 -5.75
N ALA A 78 3.53 -12.85 -5.34
CA ALA A 78 2.13 -13.13 -5.67
C ALA A 78 1.88 -13.12 -7.18
N ALA A 79 2.41 -12.11 -7.88
CA ALA A 79 2.31 -12.01 -9.33
C ALA A 79 3.06 -13.15 -10.03
N TYR A 80 4.32 -13.39 -9.65
CA TYR A 80 5.14 -14.45 -10.23
C TYR A 80 4.56 -15.85 -9.99
N LEU A 81 4.10 -16.12 -8.76
CA LEU A 81 3.45 -17.37 -8.40
C LEU A 81 2.20 -17.63 -9.26
N SER A 82 1.35 -16.62 -9.43
CA SER A 82 0.13 -16.73 -10.24
C SER A 82 0.44 -17.02 -11.72
N LEU A 83 1.47 -16.39 -12.27
CA LEU A 83 1.94 -16.66 -13.63
C LEU A 83 2.48 -18.09 -13.78
N CYS A 84 3.29 -18.57 -12.80
CA CYS A 84 3.81 -19.93 -12.80
C CYS A 84 2.70 -20.97 -12.70
N GLN A 85 1.69 -20.71 -11.86
CA GLN A 85 0.51 -21.59 -11.75
C GLN A 85 -0.23 -21.71 -13.08
N GLY A 86 -0.40 -20.60 -13.80
CA GLY A 86 -1.02 -20.60 -15.13
C GLY A 86 -0.21 -21.36 -16.16
N LYS A 87 1.13 -21.24 -16.13
CA LYS A 87 2.06 -21.97 -17.03
C LYS A 87 2.25 -23.44 -16.66
N GLY A 88 1.79 -23.89 -15.51
CA GLY A 88 2.06 -25.24 -15.01
C GLY A 88 3.47 -25.45 -14.47
N ASP A 89 4.24 -24.38 -14.19
CA ASP A 89 5.60 -24.46 -13.65
C ASP A 89 5.59 -24.53 -12.12
N ALA A 90 5.40 -25.74 -11.60
CA ALA A 90 5.39 -26.00 -10.16
C ALA A 90 6.74 -25.70 -9.51
N GLN A 91 7.84 -25.99 -10.18
CA GLN A 91 9.17 -25.84 -9.60
C GLN A 91 9.52 -24.37 -9.34
N SER A 92 9.25 -23.49 -10.30
CA SER A 92 9.45 -22.04 -10.12
C SER A 92 8.49 -21.47 -9.08
N ALA A 93 7.25 -21.97 -8.99
CA ALA A 93 6.27 -21.58 -7.97
C ALA A 93 6.78 -21.87 -6.54
N HIS A 94 7.25 -23.10 -6.28
CA HIS A 94 7.80 -23.51 -4.97
C HIS A 94 9.04 -22.68 -4.59
N ARG A 95 9.96 -22.49 -5.56
CA ARG A 95 11.20 -21.72 -5.36
C ARG A 95 10.93 -20.24 -5.12
N CYS A 96 9.93 -19.66 -5.77
CA CYS A 96 9.58 -18.26 -5.60
C CYS A 96 9.21 -17.93 -4.16
N VAL A 97 8.26 -18.66 -3.59
CA VAL A 97 7.78 -18.41 -2.22
C VAL A 97 8.87 -18.68 -1.19
N GLY A 98 9.57 -19.81 -1.30
CA GLY A 98 10.65 -20.16 -0.36
C GLY A 98 11.81 -19.16 -0.40
N SER A 99 12.29 -18.80 -1.60
CA SER A 99 13.33 -17.76 -1.77
C SER A 99 12.85 -16.40 -1.27
N GLY A 100 11.58 -16.04 -1.55
CA GLY A 100 10.97 -14.81 -1.07
C GLY A 100 11.02 -14.70 0.45
N VAL A 101 10.61 -15.76 1.17
CA VAL A 101 10.67 -15.81 2.64
C VAL A 101 12.11 -15.64 3.15
N THR A 102 13.05 -16.42 2.61
CA THR A 102 14.46 -16.37 3.05
C THR A 102 15.10 -15.00 2.80
N MET A 103 14.88 -14.44 1.61
CA MET A 103 15.47 -13.15 1.26
C MET A 103 14.80 -11.99 2.01
N THR A 104 13.48 -12.05 2.27
CA THR A 104 12.80 -11.07 3.11
C THR A 104 13.33 -11.12 4.54
N PHE A 105 13.56 -12.33 5.09
CA PHE A 105 14.17 -12.48 6.41
C PHE A 105 15.57 -11.85 6.45
N ALA A 106 16.43 -12.18 5.48
CA ALA A 106 17.77 -11.61 5.41
C ALA A 106 17.75 -10.08 5.27
N ALA A 107 16.86 -9.53 4.41
CA ALA A 107 16.69 -8.10 4.25
C ALA A 107 16.17 -7.43 5.54
N SER A 108 15.27 -8.09 6.27
CA SER A 108 14.73 -7.56 7.53
C SER A 108 15.78 -7.48 8.63
N VAL A 109 16.63 -8.51 8.75
CA VAL A 109 17.75 -8.52 9.68
C VAL A 109 18.77 -7.45 9.29
N PHE A 110 19.08 -7.32 8.00
CA PHE A 110 19.98 -6.26 7.51
C PHE A 110 19.44 -4.87 7.86
N LEU A 111 18.17 -4.58 7.54
CA LEU A 111 17.53 -3.30 7.87
C LEU A 111 17.49 -3.07 9.39
N MET A 112 17.18 -4.10 10.17
CA MET A 112 17.18 -4.02 11.63
C MET A 112 18.56 -3.59 12.17
N ILE A 113 19.64 -4.17 11.65
CA ILE A 113 21.02 -3.83 12.05
C ILE A 113 21.37 -2.40 11.61
N VAL A 114 21.12 -2.07 10.35
CA VAL A 114 21.43 -0.73 9.80
C VAL A 114 20.66 0.36 10.55
N CYS A 115 19.35 0.20 10.70
CA CYS A 115 18.52 1.16 11.42
C CYS A 115 18.87 1.21 12.92
N GLY A 116 19.31 0.10 13.52
CA GLY A 116 19.74 0.06 14.91
C GLY A 116 21.06 0.83 15.14
N ILE A 117 22.03 0.72 14.23
CA ILE A 117 23.32 1.44 14.33
C ILE A 117 23.11 2.93 14.13
N TRP A 118 22.27 3.35 13.20
CA TRP A 118 22.01 4.75 12.85
C TRP A 118 20.67 5.28 13.37
N GLN A 119 20.16 4.73 14.46
CA GLN A 119 18.82 5.04 14.98
C GLN A 119 18.62 6.53 15.22
N GLU A 120 19.48 7.18 16.02
CA GLU A 120 19.36 8.60 16.34
C GLU A 120 19.54 9.50 15.11
N PRO A 121 20.59 9.35 14.28
CA PRO A 121 20.73 10.13 13.05
C PRO A 121 19.53 10.02 12.10
N LEU A 122 18.97 8.82 11.95
CA LEU A 122 17.79 8.61 11.10
C LEU A 122 16.56 9.32 11.66
N LEU A 123 16.29 9.19 12.96
CA LEU A 123 15.16 9.86 13.59
C LEU A 123 15.28 11.39 13.53
N ARG A 124 16.49 11.93 13.73
CA ARG A 124 16.72 13.37 13.57
C ARG A 124 16.55 13.83 12.13
N LEU A 125 16.96 13.03 11.15
CA LEU A 125 16.74 13.31 9.72
C LEU A 125 15.24 13.43 9.39
N PHE A 126 14.40 12.63 10.04
CA PHE A 126 12.94 12.67 9.87
C PHE A 126 12.22 13.66 10.80
N GLY A 127 12.96 14.49 11.52
CA GLY A 127 12.41 15.63 12.25
C GLY A 127 12.24 15.44 13.76
N ALA A 128 12.91 14.45 14.37
CA ALA A 128 12.94 14.34 15.83
C ALA A 128 13.62 15.54 16.47
N SER A 129 12.90 16.22 17.35
CA SER A 129 13.42 17.30 18.19
C SER A 129 14.07 16.74 19.47
N ASP A 130 14.81 17.59 20.22
CA ASP A 130 15.39 17.18 21.49
C ASP A 130 14.35 16.73 22.52
N THR A 131 13.11 17.20 22.40
CA THR A 131 12.00 16.80 23.26
C THR A 131 11.38 15.46 22.86
N THR A 132 11.41 15.08 21.59
CA THR A 132 10.74 13.87 21.08
C THR A 132 11.71 12.72 20.84
N ILE A 133 13.02 12.99 20.69
CA ILE A 133 14.01 11.95 20.32
C ILE A 133 14.05 10.79 21.30
N GLY A 134 13.96 11.05 22.61
CA GLY A 134 13.97 9.99 23.64
C GLY A 134 12.80 9.01 23.46
N MET A 135 11.58 9.54 23.34
CA MET A 135 10.37 8.73 23.10
C MET A 135 10.40 8.02 21.75
N ALA A 136 10.88 8.71 20.71
CA ALA A 136 11.00 8.12 19.38
C ALA A 136 12.00 6.96 19.36
N MET A 137 13.14 7.08 20.06
CA MET A 137 14.12 6.00 20.21
C MET A 137 13.56 4.82 20.98
N GLU A 138 12.86 5.05 22.09
CA GLU A 138 12.22 3.97 22.86
C GLU A 138 11.20 3.19 22.02
N TYR A 139 10.32 3.91 21.32
CA TYR A 139 9.32 3.33 20.43
C TYR A 139 9.97 2.56 19.28
N PHE A 140 10.92 3.17 18.59
CA PHE A 140 11.57 2.58 17.43
C PHE A 140 12.43 1.37 17.78
N THR A 141 13.13 1.38 18.91
CA THR A 141 13.94 0.23 19.36
C THR A 141 13.10 -1.04 19.52
N ILE A 142 11.90 -0.91 20.09
CA ILE A 142 10.97 -2.04 20.24
C ILE A 142 10.49 -2.52 18.86
N LEU A 143 10.12 -1.61 17.98
CA LEU A 143 9.65 -1.94 16.63
C LEU A 143 10.75 -2.52 15.75
N LEU A 144 12.02 -2.10 15.91
CA LEU A 144 13.16 -2.68 15.21
C LEU A 144 13.28 -4.19 15.46
N GLY A 145 13.09 -4.63 16.70
CA GLY A 145 13.08 -6.06 17.04
C GLY A 145 11.97 -6.85 16.34
N ALA A 146 10.90 -6.17 15.92
CA ALA A 146 9.78 -6.76 15.21
C ALA A 146 9.91 -6.71 13.68
N PHE A 147 10.92 -6.06 13.09
CA PHE A 147 11.10 -5.95 11.64
C PHE A 147 11.01 -7.29 10.89
N PRO A 148 11.64 -8.38 11.35
CA PRO A 148 11.50 -9.68 10.69
C PRO A 148 10.04 -10.15 10.63
N PHE A 149 9.28 -10.03 11.71
CA PHE A 149 7.87 -10.42 11.74
C PHE A 149 7.02 -9.53 10.83
N TYR A 150 7.27 -8.22 10.86
CA TYR A 150 6.55 -7.22 10.08
C TYR A 150 6.75 -7.41 8.57
N MET A 151 8.01 -7.54 8.13
CA MET A 151 8.33 -7.71 6.72
C MET A 151 7.89 -9.08 6.20
N LEU A 152 8.07 -10.15 6.98
CA LEU A 152 7.62 -11.49 6.61
C LEU A 152 6.09 -11.59 6.54
N THR A 153 5.36 -10.94 7.44
CA THR A 153 3.89 -10.90 7.38
C THR A 153 3.44 -10.28 6.05
N ASN A 154 4.00 -9.13 5.67
CA ASN A 154 3.64 -8.45 4.42
C ASN A 154 4.06 -9.26 3.18
N SER A 155 5.26 -9.84 3.19
CA SER A 155 5.78 -10.67 2.10
C SER A 155 4.97 -11.95 1.88
N THR A 156 4.56 -12.63 2.94
CA THR A 156 3.84 -13.90 2.84
C THR A 156 2.36 -13.74 2.57
N ASN A 157 1.75 -12.62 2.96
CA ASN A 157 0.33 -12.33 2.73
C ASN A 157 -0.03 -12.36 1.24
N GLY A 158 0.82 -11.78 0.37
CA GLY A 158 0.67 -11.84 -1.08
C GLY A 158 0.65 -13.27 -1.62
N SER A 159 1.60 -14.08 -1.17
CA SER A 159 1.70 -15.50 -1.57
C SER A 159 0.49 -16.32 -1.13
N ILE A 160 -0.07 -16.08 0.07
CA ILE A 160 -1.29 -16.73 0.56
C ILE A 160 -2.51 -16.37 -0.30
N ARG A 161 -2.62 -15.10 -0.73
CA ARG A 161 -3.67 -14.69 -1.68
C ARG A 161 -3.55 -15.42 -3.02
N ALA A 162 -2.33 -15.46 -3.57
CA ALA A 162 -2.03 -16.11 -4.85
C ALA A 162 -2.21 -17.64 -4.78
N ASP A 163 -2.08 -18.24 -3.60
CA ASP A 163 -2.38 -19.65 -3.34
C ASP A 163 -3.89 -19.98 -3.29
N GLY A 164 -4.75 -18.98 -3.56
CA GLY A 164 -6.21 -19.16 -3.56
C GLY A 164 -6.84 -19.08 -2.17
N SER A 165 -6.21 -18.42 -1.21
CA SER A 165 -6.70 -18.30 0.16
C SER A 165 -6.79 -16.85 0.66
N PRO A 166 -7.46 -15.92 -0.06
CA PRO A 166 -7.55 -14.52 0.33
C PRO A 166 -8.26 -14.31 1.66
N LYS A 167 -9.22 -15.16 2.01
CA LYS A 167 -9.90 -15.12 3.32
C LYS A 167 -8.95 -15.40 4.47
N TYR A 168 -7.98 -16.30 4.29
CA TYR A 168 -6.98 -16.59 5.31
C TYR A 168 -5.99 -15.44 5.47
N ALA A 169 -5.53 -14.86 4.36
CA ALA A 169 -4.70 -13.66 4.37
C ALA A 169 -5.39 -12.49 5.11
N MET A 170 -6.70 -12.29 4.85
CA MET A 170 -7.51 -11.32 5.59
C MET A 170 -7.58 -11.65 7.08
N LEU A 171 -7.87 -12.90 7.44
CA LEU A 171 -7.96 -13.31 8.84
C LEU A 171 -6.66 -13.02 9.59
N SER A 172 -5.51 -13.31 9.00
CA SER A 172 -4.21 -13.00 9.58
C SER A 172 -4.04 -11.51 9.85
N THR A 173 -4.29 -10.67 8.84
CA THR A 173 -4.16 -9.20 8.96
C THR A 173 -5.14 -8.62 9.97
N VAL A 174 -6.41 -9.01 9.91
CA VAL A 174 -7.45 -8.52 10.81
C VAL A 174 -7.20 -8.97 12.25
N SER A 175 -6.77 -10.21 12.47
CA SER A 175 -6.42 -10.70 13.82
C SER A 175 -5.28 -9.88 14.44
N GLY A 176 -4.24 -9.55 13.66
CA GLY A 176 -3.16 -8.69 14.14
C GLY A 176 -3.63 -7.28 14.49
N ALA A 177 -4.45 -6.68 13.62
CA ALA A 177 -5.01 -5.35 13.87
C ALA A 177 -5.92 -5.31 15.09
N VAL A 178 -6.81 -6.29 15.25
CA VAL A 178 -7.67 -6.41 16.44
C VAL A 178 -6.86 -6.61 17.71
N THR A 179 -5.80 -7.43 17.67
CA THR A 179 -4.90 -7.63 18.79
C THR A 179 -4.23 -6.33 19.21
N ASN A 180 -3.72 -5.54 18.26
CA ASN A 180 -3.15 -4.22 18.53
C ASN A 180 -4.20 -3.30 19.19
N ILE A 181 -5.39 -3.11 18.58
CA ILE A 181 -6.45 -2.25 19.11
C ILE A 181 -6.87 -2.65 20.55
N VAL A 182 -6.88 -3.95 20.86
CA VAL A 182 -7.26 -4.44 22.20
C VAL A 182 -6.12 -4.25 23.20
N LEU A 183 -4.87 -4.47 22.79
CA LEU A 183 -3.71 -4.37 23.67
C LEU A 183 -3.26 -2.93 23.90
N ASP A 184 -3.49 -2.00 22.97
CA ASP A 184 -3.13 -0.59 23.14
C ASP A 184 -3.69 0.01 24.43
N PRO A 185 -5.02 0.01 24.70
CA PRO A 185 -5.53 0.56 25.94
C PRO A 185 -5.06 -0.18 27.18
N ILE A 186 -4.84 -1.49 27.11
CA ILE A 186 -4.35 -2.29 28.23
C ILE A 186 -2.92 -1.88 28.59
N PHE A 187 -2.04 -1.73 27.59
CA PHE A 187 -0.63 -1.44 27.83
C PHE A 187 -0.40 0.05 28.11
N ILE A 188 -1.12 0.93 27.40
CA ILE A 188 -0.96 2.38 27.56
C ILE A 188 -1.58 2.85 28.89
N PHE A 189 -2.87 2.54 29.11
CA PHE A 189 -3.64 3.06 30.25
C PHE A 189 -3.65 2.09 31.42
N GLY A 190 -3.79 0.76 31.18
CA GLY A 190 -3.88 -0.23 32.25
C GLY A 190 -2.54 -0.50 32.95
N LEU A 191 -1.47 -0.68 32.17
CA LEU A 191 -0.12 -0.92 32.70
C LEU A 191 0.75 0.33 32.80
N HIS A 192 0.25 1.48 32.34
CA HIS A 192 0.98 2.76 32.31
C HIS A 192 2.36 2.69 31.64
N TRP A 193 2.48 1.86 30.57
CA TRP A 193 3.75 1.72 29.82
C TRP A 193 3.96 2.85 28.82
N GLY A 194 2.99 3.77 28.64
CA GLY A 194 3.09 4.90 27.73
C GLY A 194 3.42 4.47 26.29
N ILE A 195 4.43 5.12 25.70
CA ILE A 195 4.83 4.88 24.30
C ILE A 195 5.38 3.45 24.08
N LYS A 196 6.02 2.85 25.10
CA LYS A 196 6.47 1.45 25.03
C LYS A 196 5.28 0.50 24.94
N GLY A 197 4.17 0.84 25.61
CA GLY A 197 2.93 0.09 25.54
C GLY A 197 2.38 0.00 24.13
N ALA A 198 2.27 1.14 23.43
CA ALA A 198 1.86 1.19 22.03
C ALA A 198 2.80 0.37 21.13
N ALA A 199 4.12 0.49 21.33
CA ALA A 199 5.09 -0.30 20.57
C ALA A 199 4.89 -1.82 20.78
N TRP A 200 4.75 -2.28 22.02
CA TRP A 200 4.54 -3.70 22.31
C TRP A 200 3.20 -4.23 21.81
N ALA A 201 2.14 -3.43 21.84
CA ALA A 201 0.85 -3.82 21.27
C ALA A 201 0.96 -4.01 19.74
N THR A 202 1.66 -3.10 19.06
CA THR A 202 1.97 -3.23 17.63
C THR A 202 2.79 -4.50 17.35
N VAL A 203 3.84 -4.75 18.11
CA VAL A 203 4.66 -5.97 17.98
C VAL A 203 3.83 -7.22 18.18
N ALA A 204 3.00 -7.28 19.22
CA ALA A 204 2.12 -8.42 19.49
C ALA A 204 1.17 -8.72 18.32
N GLY A 205 0.55 -7.68 17.73
CA GLY A 205 -0.29 -7.81 16.55
C GLY A 205 0.48 -8.36 15.34
N GLN A 206 1.70 -7.86 15.08
CA GLN A 206 2.53 -8.34 13.97
C GLN A 206 3.02 -9.77 14.18
N VAL A 207 3.42 -10.13 15.38
CA VAL A 207 3.81 -11.51 15.72
C VAL A 207 2.66 -12.48 15.54
N LEU A 208 1.44 -12.13 15.95
CA LEU A 208 0.26 -12.97 15.73
C LEU A 208 -0.02 -13.16 14.24
N SER A 209 0.00 -12.08 13.46
CA SER A 209 -0.16 -12.14 12.00
C SER A 209 0.90 -13.03 11.35
N PHE A 210 2.17 -12.89 11.77
CA PHE A 210 3.26 -13.72 11.29
C PHE A 210 3.05 -15.20 11.61
N VAL A 211 2.67 -15.53 12.86
CA VAL A 211 2.41 -16.91 13.29
C VAL A 211 1.29 -17.54 12.48
N LEU A 212 0.21 -16.80 12.20
CA LEU A 212 -0.89 -17.28 11.35
C LEU A 212 -0.41 -17.52 9.91
N ASN A 213 0.35 -16.61 9.33
CA ASN A 213 0.90 -16.77 7.99
C ASN A 213 1.88 -17.95 7.91
N ALA A 214 2.78 -18.09 8.90
CA ALA A 214 3.71 -19.21 8.98
C ALA A 214 2.97 -20.56 9.14
N ALA A 215 1.92 -20.61 9.96
CA ALA A 215 1.09 -21.79 10.11
C ALA A 215 0.39 -22.19 8.80
N TYR A 216 -0.04 -21.20 8.00
CA TYR A 216 -0.57 -21.45 6.67
C TYR A 216 0.48 -22.03 5.74
N LEU A 217 1.63 -21.39 5.64
CA LEU A 217 2.71 -21.81 4.74
C LEU A 217 3.25 -23.21 5.06
N LEU A 218 3.25 -23.60 6.33
CA LEU A 218 3.75 -24.92 6.77
C LEU A 218 2.72 -26.04 6.66
N ARG A 219 1.40 -25.74 6.69
CA ARG A 219 0.37 -26.77 6.85
C ARG A 219 -0.81 -26.70 5.89
N LYS A 220 -1.06 -25.56 5.24
CA LYS A 220 -2.32 -25.29 4.53
C LYS A 220 -2.15 -24.86 3.08
N THR A 221 -0.92 -24.85 2.55
CA THR A 221 -0.67 -24.50 1.15
C THR A 221 -1.38 -25.45 0.19
N LYS A 222 -1.95 -24.90 -0.87
CA LYS A 222 -2.82 -25.62 -1.80
C LYS A 222 -2.15 -25.87 -3.15
N SER A 223 -1.50 -24.85 -3.70
CA SER A 223 -0.94 -24.87 -5.05
C SER A 223 0.59 -25.04 -5.08
N PHE A 224 1.24 -24.97 -3.93
CA PHE A 224 2.67 -25.23 -3.79
C PHE A 224 2.97 -25.92 -2.47
N GLN A 225 4.11 -26.58 -2.38
CA GLN A 225 4.60 -27.19 -1.15
C GLN A 225 5.98 -26.63 -0.83
N LEU A 226 6.18 -26.22 0.41
CA LEU A 226 7.48 -25.73 0.87
C LEU A 226 8.30 -26.88 1.43
N GLU A 227 9.30 -27.30 0.68
CA GLU A 227 10.34 -28.23 1.12
C GLU A 227 11.56 -27.46 1.63
N LYS A 228 12.42 -28.12 2.39
CA LYS A 228 13.69 -27.51 2.85
C LYS A 228 14.52 -26.94 1.69
N ALA A 229 14.46 -27.58 0.51
CA ALA A 229 15.11 -27.14 -0.70
C ALA A 229 14.54 -25.82 -1.26
N SER A 230 13.26 -25.52 -1.02
CA SER A 230 12.60 -24.28 -1.49
C SER A 230 13.16 -23.03 -0.82
N PHE A 231 13.67 -23.15 0.39
CA PHE A 231 14.27 -22.03 1.16
C PHE A 231 15.68 -21.68 0.73
N LYS A 232 16.31 -22.50 -0.14
CA LYS A 232 17.62 -22.12 -0.72
C LYS A 232 17.42 -20.92 -1.64
N PRO A 233 18.28 -19.88 -1.53
CA PRO A 233 18.19 -18.71 -2.40
C PRO A 233 18.33 -19.08 -3.87
N HIS A 234 17.28 -18.90 -4.64
CA HIS A 234 17.29 -19.08 -6.09
C HIS A 234 17.27 -17.69 -6.74
N TRP A 235 18.44 -17.08 -6.87
CA TRP A 235 18.61 -15.69 -7.30
C TRP A 235 17.82 -15.34 -8.56
N ARG A 236 17.83 -16.21 -9.56
CA ARG A 236 17.10 -15.96 -10.82
C ARG A 236 15.60 -15.81 -10.61
N VAL A 237 15.01 -16.70 -9.81
CA VAL A 237 13.57 -16.67 -9.51
C VAL A 237 13.24 -15.50 -8.58
N PHE A 238 14.09 -15.26 -7.59
CA PHE A 238 13.93 -14.14 -6.67
C PHE A 238 13.97 -12.80 -7.39
N PHE A 239 14.99 -12.54 -8.22
CA PHE A 239 15.07 -11.27 -8.97
C PHE A 239 13.92 -11.12 -9.97
N ALA A 240 13.44 -12.19 -10.61
CA ALA A 240 12.28 -12.13 -11.48
C ALA A 240 11.01 -11.73 -10.71
N SER A 241 10.82 -12.25 -9.49
CA SER A 241 9.69 -11.85 -8.64
C SER A 241 9.84 -10.42 -8.10
N VAL A 242 11.02 -10.03 -7.63
CA VAL A 242 11.28 -8.67 -7.13
C VAL A 242 11.08 -7.62 -8.21
N GLN A 243 11.51 -7.89 -9.45
CA GLN A 243 11.26 -6.97 -10.58
C GLN A 243 9.77 -6.64 -10.74
N LEU A 244 8.88 -7.63 -10.54
CA LEU A 244 7.43 -7.41 -10.55
C LEU A 244 6.98 -6.56 -9.36
N GLY A 245 7.60 -6.70 -8.21
CA GLY A 245 7.27 -5.96 -6.99
C GLY A 245 7.87 -4.56 -6.90
N ILE A 246 8.85 -4.21 -7.74
CA ILE A 246 9.48 -2.87 -7.73
C ILE A 246 8.45 -1.76 -7.86
N SER A 247 7.38 -1.96 -8.64
CA SER A 247 6.30 -0.98 -8.79
C SER A 247 5.62 -0.66 -7.45
N THR A 248 5.41 -1.67 -6.59
CA THR A 248 4.86 -1.48 -5.25
C THR A 248 5.85 -0.72 -4.36
N PHE A 249 7.13 -1.11 -4.36
CA PHE A 249 8.18 -0.41 -3.63
C PHE A 249 8.25 1.07 -4.00
N VAL A 250 8.33 1.36 -5.29
CA VAL A 250 8.37 2.72 -5.82
C VAL A 250 7.13 3.51 -5.41
N THR A 251 5.94 2.91 -5.49
CA THR A 251 4.71 3.55 -5.04
C THR A 251 4.78 3.98 -3.58
N GLN A 252 5.28 3.13 -2.70
CA GLN A 252 5.37 3.42 -1.26
C GLN A 252 6.39 4.53 -0.95
N ILE A 253 7.55 4.49 -1.59
CA ILE A 253 8.55 5.57 -1.45
C ILE A 253 8.01 6.88 -2.04
N SER A 254 7.30 6.83 -3.17
CA SER A 254 6.69 8.01 -3.77
C SER A 254 5.68 8.69 -2.83
N ILE A 255 4.89 7.91 -2.08
CA ILE A 255 3.95 8.48 -1.09
C ILE A 255 4.70 9.33 -0.05
N VAL A 256 5.83 8.84 0.45
CA VAL A 256 6.66 9.59 1.42
C VAL A 256 7.20 10.87 0.80
N VAL A 257 7.74 10.80 -0.41
CA VAL A 257 8.29 11.98 -1.12
C VAL A 257 7.19 13.01 -1.43
N VAL A 258 6.06 12.57 -1.95
CA VAL A 258 4.90 13.42 -2.24
C VAL A 258 4.40 14.12 -0.97
N SER A 259 4.25 13.39 0.12
CA SER A 259 3.81 13.96 1.41
C SER A 259 4.79 15.01 1.93
N LEU A 260 6.09 14.73 1.83
CA LEU A 260 7.13 15.69 2.22
C LEU A 260 7.06 16.98 1.39
N VAL A 261 6.99 16.85 0.06
CA VAL A 261 6.90 18.00 -0.86
C VAL A 261 5.61 18.80 -0.61
N CYS A 262 4.47 18.12 -0.45
CA CYS A 262 3.20 18.76 -0.10
C CYS A 262 3.34 19.58 1.19
N ASN A 263 3.83 18.98 2.25
CA ASN A 263 3.95 19.63 3.55
C ASN A 263 4.88 20.85 3.48
N LEU A 264 6.04 20.73 2.81
CA LEU A 264 6.98 21.83 2.64
C LEU A 264 6.35 22.99 1.84
N MET A 265 5.70 22.69 0.73
CA MET A 265 5.10 23.72 -0.13
C MET A 265 3.88 24.37 0.55
N LEU A 266 3.01 23.59 1.19
CA LEU A 266 1.86 24.13 1.91
C LEU A 266 2.25 24.97 3.11
N SER A 267 3.30 24.58 3.85
CA SER A 267 3.84 25.38 4.94
C SER A 267 4.40 26.71 4.42
N HIS A 268 5.25 26.66 3.40
CA HIS A 268 5.90 27.85 2.83
C HIS A 268 4.89 28.84 2.25
N TYR A 269 4.01 28.39 1.37
CA TYR A 269 3.00 29.24 0.72
C TYR A 269 1.81 29.53 1.62
N GLY A 270 1.57 28.74 2.66
CA GLY A 270 0.60 29.00 3.71
C GLY A 270 0.92 30.27 4.49
N ILE A 271 2.18 30.45 4.89
CA ILE A 271 2.66 31.67 5.55
C ILE A 271 2.44 32.92 4.68
N LEU A 272 2.54 32.78 3.36
CA LEU A 272 2.34 33.85 2.38
C LEU A 272 0.88 34.09 2.01
N SER A 273 -0.04 33.29 2.56
CA SER A 273 -1.49 33.34 2.28
C SER A 273 -2.28 33.79 3.51
N VAL A 274 -3.58 34.03 3.31
CA VAL A 274 -4.52 34.33 4.40
C VAL A 274 -4.77 33.16 5.36
N TYR A 275 -4.39 31.94 4.96
CA TYR A 275 -4.65 30.72 5.71
C TYR A 275 -3.59 30.40 6.78
N GLY A 276 -2.41 31.05 6.72
CA GLY A 276 -1.29 30.73 7.60
C GLY A 276 -0.68 29.35 7.34
N PRO A 277 0.30 28.90 8.15
CA PRO A 277 0.99 27.63 7.93
C PRO A 277 0.18 26.40 8.39
N ASP A 278 -0.69 26.55 9.39
CA ASP A 278 -1.30 25.42 10.11
C ASP A 278 -2.56 24.86 9.43
N ILE A 279 -3.42 25.78 8.91
CA ILE A 279 -4.67 25.36 8.23
C ILE A 279 -4.38 24.44 7.03
N PRO A 280 -3.46 24.80 6.07
CA PRO A 280 -3.19 23.95 4.93
C PRO A 280 -2.64 22.56 5.30
N ILE A 281 -1.76 22.48 6.30
CA ILE A 281 -1.20 21.22 6.77
C ILE A 281 -2.27 20.34 7.44
N SER A 282 -3.13 20.95 8.25
CA SER A 282 -4.26 20.24 8.87
C SER A 282 -5.21 19.65 7.83
N VAL A 283 -5.60 20.47 6.84
CA VAL A 283 -6.51 20.06 5.78
C VAL A 283 -5.94 18.95 4.92
N ILE A 284 -4.67 19.05 4.48
CA ILE A 284 -4.06 18.00 3.66
C ILE A 284 -3.88 16.70 4.42
N SER A 285 -3.71 16.76 5.75
CA SER A 285 -3.67 15.57 6.60
C SER A 285 -5.00 14.82 6.61
N ILE A 286 -6.11 15.54 6.61
CA ILE A 286 -7.47 14.95 6.51
C ILE A 286 -7.70 14.40 5.11
N GLU A 287 -7.36 15.19 4.09
CA GLU A 287 -7.45 14.78 2.69
C GLU A 287 -6.71 13.46 2.45
N THR A 288 -5.47 13.35 2.91
CA THR A 288 -4.64 12.14 2.77
C THR A 288 -5.28 10.91 3.40
N LYS A 289 -5.95 11.05 4.56
CA LYS A 289 -6.68 9.95 5.22
C LYS A 289 -7.87 9.50 4.36
N VAL A 290 -8.65 10.44 3.86
CA VAL A 290 -9.82 10.16 3.01
C VAL A 290 -9.38 9.56 1.67
N TYR A 291 -8.37 10.14 1.04
CA TYR A 291 -7.72 9.60 -0.16
C TYR A 291 -7.27 8.15 0.04
N THR A 292 -6.60 7.86 1.15
CA THR A 292 -6.11 6.51 1.47
C THR A 292 -7.24 5.50 1.57
N ILE A 293 -8.39 5.86 2.14
CA ILE A 293 -9.57 4.98 2.21
C ILE A 293 -10.05 4.61 0.80
N VAL A 294 -10.21 5.60 -0.08
CA VAL A 294 -10.66 5.37 -1.47
C VAL A 294 -9.67 4.50 -2.24
N ILE A 295 -8.38 4.84 -2.14
CA ILE A 295 -7.32 4.08 -2.84
C ILE A 295 -7.22 2.65 -2.30
N ASN A 296 -7.37 2.43 -1.00
CA ASN A 296 -7.35 1.07 -0.42
C ASN A 296 -8.50 0.20 -0.94
N ILE A 297 -9.67 0.78 -1.19
CA ILE A 297 -10.78 0.05 -1.83
C ILE A 297 -10.36 -0.39 -3.25
N VAL A 298 -9.84 0.53 -4.05
CA VAL A 298 -9.40 0.26 -5.42
C VAL A 298 -8.26 -0.75 -5.45
N VAL A 299 -7.22 -0.55 -4.65
CA VAL A 299 -6.08 -1.46 -4.55
C VAL A 299 -6.55 -2.85 -4.11
N GLY A 300 -7.48 -2.93 -3.15
CA GLY A 300 -8.08 -4.19 -2.71
C GLY A 300 -8.80 -4.95 -3.83
N VAL A 301 -9.54 -4.23 -4.69
CA VAL A 301 -10.18 -4.84 -5.87
C VAL A 301 -9.13 -5.43 -6.81
N VAL A 302 -8.08 -4.67 -7.11
CA VAL A 302 -7.08 -5.07 -8.11
C VAL A 302 -6.17 -6.17 -7.58
N LEU A 303 -5.73 -6.08 -6.32
CA LEU A 303 -4.95 -7.15 -5.65
C LEU A 303 -5.75 -8.45 -5.53
N GLY A 304 -7.08 -8.37 -5.33
CA GLY A 304 -7.95 -9.53 -5.42
C GLY A 304 -8.04 -10.12 -6.82
N GLY A 305 -8.00 -9.28 -7.85
CA GLY A 305 -7.97 -9.69 -9.25
C GLY A 305 -6.60 -10.19 -9.73
N GLN A 306 -5.51 -9.86 -9.04
CA GLN A 306 -4.13 -10.21 -9.43
C GLN A 306 -3.92 -11.71 -9.65
N PRO A 307 -4.34 -12.63 -8.75
CA PRO A 307 -4.23 -14.07 -8.99
C PRO A 307 -5.02 -14.56 -10.21
N ILE A 308 -6.19 -13.98 -10.45
CA ILE A 308 -7.04 -14.34 -11.60
C ILE A 308 -6.38 -13.91 -12.91
N LEU A 309 -5.87 -12.67 -12.95
CA LEU A 309 -5.16 -12.11 -14.12
C LEU A 309 -3.88 -12.91 -14.41
N GLY A 310 -3.02 -13.11 -13.39
CA GLY A 310 -1.75 -13.81 -13.54
C GLY A 310 -1.93 -15.25 -13.98
N TYR A 311 -2.85 -15.98 -13.36
CA TYR A 311 -3.15 -17.35 -13.76
C TYR A 311 -3.62 -17.44 -15.21
N ASN A 312 -4.63 -16.64 -15.61
CA ASN A 312 -5.18 -16.70 -16.96
C ASN A 312 -4.19 -16.20 -18.01
N TYR A 313 -3.33 -15.22 -17.68
CA TYR A 313 -2.28 -14.76 -18.59
C TYR A 313 -1.19 -15.83 -18.75
N GLY A 314 -0.75 -16.47 -17.66
CA GLY A 314 0.19 -17.57 -17.70
C GLY A 314 -0.32 -18.79 -18.46
N ALA A 315 -1.64 -19.04 -18.41
CA ALA A 315 -2.32 -20.12 -19.14
C ALA A 315 -2.75 -19.72 -20.57
N GLU A 316 -2.32 -18.57 -21.07
CA GLU A 316 -2.64 -18.02 -22.41
C GLU A 316 -4.14 -17.85 -22.68
N LYS A 317 -4.97 -17.76 -21.62
CA LYS A 317 -6.43 -17.53 -21.72
C LYS A 317 -6.73 -16.04 -21.85
N TYR A 318 -6.31 -15.43 -22.95
CA TYR A 318 -6.35 -13.98 -23.16
C TYR A 318 -7.76 -13.38 -23.12
N ASP A 319 -8.79 -14.11 -23.54
CA ASP A 319 -10.18 -13.66 -23.43
C ASP A 319 -10.61 -13.49 -21.97
N ARG A 320 -10.17 -14.40 -21.08
CA ARG A 320 -10.46 -14.28 -19.66
C ARG A 320 -9.68 -13.15 -19.02
N VAL A 321 -8.44 -12.92 -19.43
CA VAL A 321 -7.64 -11.74 -18.99
C VAL A 321 -8.38 -10.46 -19.35
N ARG A 322 -8.88 -10.30 -20.58
CA ARG A 322 -9.64 -9.13 -21.02
C ARG A 322 -10.92 -8.94 -20.21
N LYS A 323 -11.72 -9.99 -20.02
CA LYS A 323 -12.95 -9.91 -19.24
C LYS A 323 -12.67 -9.56 -17.78
N THR A 324 -11.65 -10.15 -17.16
CA THR A 324 -11.23 -9.84 -15.79
C THR A 324 -10.79 -8.37 -15.69
N TYR A 325 -9.98 -7.90 -16.64
CA TYR A 325 -9.57 -6.49 -16.71
C TYR A 325 -10.78 -5.55 -16.80
N GLN A 326 -11.77 -5.86 -17.67
CA GLN A 326 -12.98 -5.04 -17.81
C GLN A 326 -13.81 -4.98 -16.53
N LEU A 327 -13.94 -6.10 -15.80
CA LEU A 327 -14.64 -6.13 -14.52
C LEU A 327 -13.91 -5.29 -13.46
N ILE A 328 -12.59 -5.41 -13.37
CA ILE A 328 -11.77 -4.60 -12.45
C ILE A 328 -11.88 -3.11 -12.84
N LEU A 329 -11.76 -2.79 -14.12
CA LEU A 329 -11.88 -1.43 -14.63
C LEU A 329 -13.25 -0.82 -14.28
N ALA A 330 -14.33 -1.52 -14.57
CA ALA A 330 -15.68 -1.06 -14.25
C ALA A 330 -15.87 -0.78 -12.76
N THR A 331 -15.40 -1.70 -11.90
CA THR A 331 -15.47 -1.54 -10.44
C THR A 331 -14.61 -0.36 -9.97
N THR A 332 -13.39 -0.24 -10.48
CA THR A 332 -12.46 0.84 -10.13
C THR A 332 -12.99 2.20 -10.53
N LEU A 333 -13.54 2.31 -11.76
CA LEU A 333 -14.15 3.56 -12.24
C LEU A 333 -15.42 3.91 -11.46
N ALA A 334 -16.24 2.92 -11.09
CA ALA A 334 -17.43 3.15 -10.27
C ALA A 334 -17.05 3.71 -8.89
N VAL A 335 -16.04 3.14 -8.23
CA VAL A 335 -15.51 3.63 -6.94
C VAL A 335 -14.94 5.05 -7.10
N GLY A 336 -14.12 5.28 -8.12
CA GLY A 336 -13.53 6.59 -8.39
C GLY A 336 -14.58 7.67 -8.68
N LEU A 337 -15.58 7.37 -9.52
CA LEU A 337 -16.69 8.29 -9.81
C LEU A 337 -17.54 8.59 -8.58
N ALA A 338 -17.85 7.57 -7.78
CA ALA A 338 -18.58 7.77 -6.52
C ALA A 338 -17.80 8.68 -5.58
N ALA A 339 -16.48 8.49 -5.43
CA ALA A 339 -15.62 9.35 -4.63
C ALA A 339 -15.57 10.78 -5.18
N THR A 340 -15.39 10.96 -6.50
CA THR A 340 -15.43 12.29 -7.14
C THR A 340 -16.76 12.99 -6.83
N LEU A 341 -17.89 12.31 -7.02
CA LEU A 341 -19.21 12.90 -6.73
C LEU A 341 -19.36 13.34 -5.26
N VAL A 342 -18.88 12.53 -4.31
CA VAL A 342 -18.92 12.88 -2.89
C VAL A 342 -18.06 14.11 -2.60
N PHE A 343 -16.85 14.19 -3.16
CA PHE A 343 -15.93 15.30 -2.89
C PHE A 343 -16.35 16.61 -3.59
N GLU A 344 -17.00 16.55 -4.73
CA GLU A 344 -17.51 17.71 -5.43
C GLU A 344 -18.83 18.23 -4.83
N LEU A 345 -19.77 17.32 -4.55
CA LEU A 345 -21.11 17.69 -4.10
C LEU A 345 -21.22 17.93 -2.61
N CYS A 346 -20.53 17.12 -1.80
CA CYS A 346 -20.70 17.10 -0.35
C CYS A 346 -19.35 17.14 0.42
N PRO A 347 -18.37 18.00 0.06
CA PRO A 347 -17.08 18.05 0.76
C PRO A 347 -17.25 18.39 2.25
N GLN A 348 -18.26 19.23 2.61
CA GLN A 348 -18.56 19.62 3.98
C GLN A 348 -18.89 18.43 4.88
N LEU A 349 -19.61 17.42 4.36
CA LEU A 349 -19.94 16.22 5.12
C LEU A 349 -18.68 15.42 5.45
N VAL A 350 -17.76 15.31 4.49
CA VAL A 350 -16.50 14.56 4.68
C VAL A 350 -15.60 15.27 5.66
N VAL A 351 -15.37 16.57 5.47
CA VAL A 351 -14.52 17.39 6.36
C VAL A 351 -15.11 17.46 7.76
N GLY A 352 -16.45 17.60 7.89
CA GLY A 352 -17.15 17.70 9.17
C GLY A 352 -17.02 16.47 10.07
N ILE A 353 -16.70 15.28 9.52
CA ILE A 353 -16.41 14.08 10.31
C ILE A 353 -15.13 14.25 11.14
N PHE A 354 -14.17 15.04 10.66
CA PHE A 354 -12.85 15.20 11.28
C PHE A 354 -12.75 16.38 12.24
N GLY A 355 -13.78 17.20 12.36
CA GLY A 355 -13.83 18.30 13.30
C GLY A 355 -14.44 19.58 12.73
N GLN A 356 -14.46 20.62 13.57
CA GLN A 356 -14.91 21.96 13.19
C GLN A 356 -13.73 22.93 13.30
N GLY A 357 -13.73 23.96 12.45
CA GLY A 357 -12.74 25.01 12.42
C GLY A 357 -13.38 26.37 12.12
N ASP A 358 -12.55 27.38 12.01
CA ASP A 358 -12.94 28.73 11.64
C ASP A 358 -13.39 28.80 10.15
N PRO A 359 -13.95 29.93 9.69
CA PRO A 359 -14.39 30.08 8.31
C PRO A 359 -13.26 29.85 7.27
N LEU A 360 -12.01 30.26 7.55
CA LEU A 360 -10.88 30.07 6.65
C LEU A 360 -10.48 28.61 6.52
N TYR A 361 -10.57 27.84 7.62
CA TYR A 361 -10.38 26.39 7.58
C TYR A 361 -11.39 25.70 6.65
N TRP A 362 -12.68 26.04 6.79
CA TRP A 362 -13.74 25.47 5.96
C TRP A 362 -13.57 25.84 4.48
N GLU A 363 -13.24 27.11 4.20
CA GLU A 363 -12.99 27.57 2.84
C GLU A 363 -11.86 26.80 2.18
N PHE A 364 -10.68 26.70 2.84
CA PHE A 364 -9.53 25.99 2.31
C PHE A 364 -9.80 24.48 2.18
N ALA A 365 -10.48 23.86 3.16
CA ALA A 365 -10.83 22.46 3.11
C ALA A 365 -11.73 22.11 1.92
N ILE A 366 -12.80 22.90 1.70
CA ILE A 366 -13.70 22.71 0.55
C ILE A 366 -12.93 22.87 -0.78
N GLN A 367 -12.07 23.89 -0.89
CA GLN A 367 -11.24 24.09 -2.07
C GLN A 367 -10.29 22.92 -2.30
N THR A 368 -9.63 22.44 -1.24
CA THR A 368 -8.71 21.30 -1.33
C THR A 368 -9.42 20.05 -1.84
N PHE A 369 -10.55 19.68 -1.26
CA PHE A 369 -11.29 18.49 -1.70
C PHE A 369 -11.77 18.60 -3.16
N ARG A 370 -12.30 19.76 -3.56
CA ARG A 370 -12.80 19.99 -4.92
C ARG A 370 -11.69 20.11 -5.96
N ILE A 371 -10.57 20.72 -5.62
CA ILE A 371 -9.49 20.91 -6.60
C ILE A 371 -8.55 19.71 -6.62
N PHE A 372 -7.97 19.35 -5.47
CA PHE A 372 -6.93 18.34 -5.40
C PHE A 372 -7.44 16.94 -5.73
N LEU A 373 -8.68 16.61 -5.32
CA LEU A 373 -9.31 15.31 -5.57
C LEU A 373 -10.27 15.29 -6.78
N SER A 374 -10.35 16.36 -7.56
CA SER A 374 -11.25 16.46 -8.72
C SER A 374 -11.10 15.31 -9.72
N LEU A 375 -9.87 14.83 -9.95
CA LEU A 375 -9.54 13.74 -10.86
C LEU A 375 -9.16 12.44 -10.14
N ILE A 376 -9.66 12.20 -8.92
CA ILE A 376 -9.37 10.96 -8.17
C ILE A 376 -9.75 9.69 -8.97
N THR A 377 -10.74 9.76 -9.85
CA THR A 377 -11.09 8.68 -10.77
C THR A 377 -9.90 8.31 -11.68
N PHE A 378 -9.11 9.27 -12.12
CA PHE A 378 -7.92 9.03 -12.93
C PHE A 378 -6.81 8.39 -12.09
N THR A 379 -6.61 8.86 -10.86
CA THR A 379 -5.69 8.22 -9.90
C THR A 379 -6.06 6.75 -9.68
N CYS A 380 -7.35 6.44 -9.49
CA CYS A 380 -7.85 5.07 -9.35
C CYS A 380 -7.48 4.21 -10.57
N PHE A 381 -7.65 4.73 -11.79
CA PHE A 381 -7.27 4.04 -13.01
C PHE A 381 -5.75 3.82 -13.10
N ILE A 382 -4.94 4.81 -12.76
CA ILE A 382 -3.47 4.73 -12.80
C ILE A 382 -2.97 3.66 -11.83
N LYS A 383 -3.47 3.66 -10.57
CA LYS A 383 -3.13 2.64 -9.57
C LYS A 383 -3.55 1.23 -10.02
N MET A 384 -4.76 1.10 -10.58
CA MET A 384 -5.23 -0.14 -11.19
C MET A 384 -4.28 -0.61 -12.30
N THR A 385 -3.87 0.28 -13.18
CA THR A 385 -3.00 -0.02 -14.34
C THR A 385 -1.64 -0.54 -13.89
N SER A 386 -1.04 0.05 -12.85
CA SER A 386 0.24 -0.39 -12.29
C SER A 386 0.16 -1.84 -11.78
N ILE A 387 -0.84 -2.17 -10.96
CA ILE A 387 -1.02 -3.51 -10.39
C ILE A 387 -1.42 -4.51 -11.49
N PHE A 388 -2.19 -4.09 -12.50
CA PHE A 388 -2.51 -4.91 -13.67
C PHE A 388 -1.24 -5.34 -14.41
N PHE A 389 -0.34 -4.42 -14.73
CA PHE A 389 0.92 -4.75 -15.41
C PHE A 389 1.83 -5.64 -14.56
N GLN A 390 1.83 -5.44 -13.24
CA GLN A 390 2.50 -6.34 -12.31
C GLN A 390 1.92 -7.77 -12.40
N ALA A 391 0.60 -7.91 -12.43
CA ALA A 391 -0.09 -9.20 -12.49
C ALA A 391 0.18 -9.98 -13.79
N VAL A 392 0.31 -9.27 -14.92
CA VAL A 392 0.58 -9.90 -16.24
C VAL A 392 2.06 -10.04 -16.56
N GLY A 393 2.95 -9.74 -15.61
CA GLY A 393 4.39 -9.97 -15.78
C GLY A 393 5.13 -8.90 -16.58
N GLU A 394 4.66 -7.66 -16.59
CA GLU A 394 5.25 -6.51 -17.29
C GLU A 394 5.83 -5.48 -16.30
N PRO A 395 6.98 -5.78 -15.64
CA PRO A 395 7.50 -4.95 -14.55
C PRO A 395 7.85 -3.51 -14.97
N GLY A 396 8.38 -3.33 -16.18
CA GLY A 396 8.75 -2.00 -16.67
C GLY A 396 7.52 -1.10 -16.85
N LYS A 397 6.40 -1.62 -17.38
CA LYS A 397 5.16 -0.87 -17.54
C LYS A 397 4.50 -0.59 -16.18
N ALA A 398 4.56 -1.56 -15.24
CA ALA A 398 4.05 -1.40 -13.88
C ALA A 398 4.78 -0.27 -13.14
N THR A 399 6.12 -0.28 -13.17
CA THR A 399 6.95 0.74 -12.55
C THR A 399 6.78 2.12 -13.20
N ALA A 400 6.71 2.17 -14.54
CA ALA A 400 6.46 3.42 -15.25
C ALA A 400 5.11 4.04 -14.85
N ALA A 401 4.04 3.25 -14.78
CA ALA A 401 2.73 3.71 -14.37
C ALA A 401 2.73 4.28 -12.93
N SER A 402 3.52 3.67 -12.01
CA SER A 402 3.67 4.17 -10.64
C SER A 402 4.47 5.47 -10.56
N LEU A 403 5.60 5.54 -11.28
CA LEU A 403 6.54 6.67 -11.21
C LEU A 403 5.99 7.95 -11.85
N ILE A 404 5.28 7.81 -12.98
CA ILE A 404 4.89 8.98 -13.81
C ILE A 404 4.00 9.91 -13.02
N ARG A 405 2.98 9.40 -12.35
CA ARG A 405 2.03 10.23 -11.58
C ARG A 405 2.70 10.93 -10.41
N ASP A 406 3.36 10.15 -9.55
CA ASP A 406 3.78 10.63 -8.24
C ASP A 406 5.10 11.42 -8.32
N LEU A 407 6.13 10.87 -8.96
CA LEU A 407 7.46 11.48 -8.98
C LEU A 407 7.73 12.33 -10.23
N ALA A 408 7.37 11.84 -11.41
CA ALA A 408 7.70 12.55 -12.64
C ALA A 408 6.78 13.74 -12.94
N CYS A 409 5.51 13.69 -12.52
CA CYS A 409 4.54 14.78 -12.77
C CYS A 409 4.26 15.57 -11.50
N PHE A 410 3.80 14.91 -10.41
CA PHE A 410 3.33 15.64 -9.24
C PHE A 410 4.44 16.45 -8.56
N VAL A 411 5.60 15.86 -8.29
CA VAL A 411 6.70 16.58 -7.59
C VAL A 411 7.14 17.82 -8.35
N PRO A 412 7.48 17.78 -9.67
CA PRO A 412 7.83 19.00 -10.39
C PRO A 412 6.70 20.04 -10.45
N LEU A 413 5.46 19.60 -10.65
CA LEU A 413 4.30 20.50 -10.69
C LEU A 413 4.05 21.17 -9.34
N ALA A 414 4.15 20.41 -8.23
CA ALA A 414 4.00 20.94 -6.89
C ALA A 414 5.09 21.94 -6.49
N LEU A 415 6.29 21.84 -7.10
CA LEU A 415 7.35 22.83 -6.95
C LEU A 415 7.19 24.05 -7.86
N LEU A 416 6.72 23.88 -9.08
CA LEU A 416 6.67 24.96 -10.09
C LEU A 416 5.39 25.79 -10.06
N LEU A 417 4.21 25.15 -9.94
CA LEU A 417 2.93 25.86 -10.01
C LEU A 417 2.72 26.89 -8.89
N PRO A 418 3.20 26.66 -7.64
CA PRO A 418 3.04 27.63 -6.57
C PRO A 418 3.74 28.97 -6.83
N HIS A 419 4.81 29.00 -7.63
CA HIS A 419 5.48 30.25 -8.00
C HIS A 419 4.55 31.20 -8.75
N LYS A 420 3.56 30.66 -9.50
CA LYS A 420 2.62 31.47 -10.29
C LYS A 420 1.27 31.63 -9.59
N PHE A 421 0.80 30.60 -8.91
CA PHE A 421 -0.56 30.53 -8.37
C PHE A 421 -0.61 30.54 -6.82
N GLY A 422 0.53 30.75 -6.14
CA GLY A 422 0.59 30.71 -4.69
C GLY A 422 0.18 29.35 -4.13
N ILE A 423 -0.47 29.35 -2.98
CA ILE A 423 -0.91 28.11 -2.32
C ILE A 423 -1.83 27.23 -3.17
N GLN A 424 -2.69 27.84 -4.02
CA GLN A 424 -3.55 27.12 -4.94
C GLN A 424 -2.76 26.33 -5.98
N GLY A 425 -1.55 26.76 -6.33
CA GLY A 425 -0.65 26.03 -7.23
C GLY A 425 -0.30 24.64 -6.71
N VAL A 426 -0.21 24.45 -5.37
CA VAL A 426 -0.01 23.11 -4.78
C VAL A 426 -1.24 22.25 -5.03
N LEU A 427 -2.44 22.82 -4.89
CA LEU A 427 -3.70 22.10 -5.13
C LEU A 427 -3.87 21.70 -6.59
N TYR A 428 -3.49 22.56 -7.53
CA TYR A 428 -3.56 22.27 -8.98
C TYR A 428 -2.55 21.20 -9.43
N ALA A 429 -1.48 20.98 -8.69
CA ALA A 429 -0.48 19.96 -9.02
C ALA A 429 -1.08 18.54 -9.04
N GLY A 430 -2.04 18.25 -8.15
CA GLY A 430 -2.75 16.95 -8.12
C GLY A 430 -3.44 16.60 -9.43
N PRO A 431 -4.50 17.33 -9.81
CA PRO A 431 -5.24 17.04 -11.03
C PRO A 431 -4.39 17.18 -12.31
N ALA A 432 -3.43 18.10 -12.35
CA ALA A 432 -2.53 18.21 -13.49
C ALA A 432 -1.66 16.95 -13.67
N ALA A 433 -1.10 16.41 -12.57
CA ALA A 433 -0.36 15.16 -12.59
C ALA A 433 -1.24 13.98 -12.99
N ASP A 434 -2.47 13.90 -12.45
CA ASP A 434 -3.44 12.86 -12.77
C ASP A 434 -3.81 12.86 -14.26
N ALA A 435 -4.05 14.03 -14.85
CA ALA A 435 -4.39 14.16 -16.26
C ALA A 435 -3.25 13.68 -17.19
N ILE A 436 -2.00 14.08 -16.90
CA ILE A 436 -0.84 13.65 -17.69
C ILE A 436 -0.62 12.14 -17.54
N ALA A 437 -0.63 11.64 -16.32
CA ALA A 437 -0.40 10.22 -16.05
C ALA A 437 -1.51 9.33 -16.61
N MET A 438 -2.76 9.81 -16.65
CA MET A 438 -3.89 9.11 -17.26
C MET A 438 -3.64 8.84 -18.74
N VAL A 439 -3.18 9.85 -19.50
CA VAL A 439 -2.86 9.68 -20.93
C VAL A 439 -1.82 8.58 -21.11
N VAL A 440 -0.75 8.60 -20.33
CA VAL A 440 0.30 7.58 -20.42
C VAL A 440 -0.23 6.19 -20.05
N ALA A 441 -1.00 6.08 -18.96
CA ALA A 441 -1.58 4.81 -18.53
C ALA A 441 -2.52 4.20 -19.59
N VAL A 442 -3.34 5.04 -20.24
CA VAL A 442 -4.21 4.61 -21.35
C VAL A 442 -3.38 4.13 -22.54
N VAL A 443 -2.35 4.88 -22.95
CA VAL A 443 -1.47 4.48 -24.07
C VAL A 443 -0.78 3.14 -23.78
N LEU A 444 -0.24 2.96 -22.57
CA LEU A 444 0.40 1.70 -22.17
C LEU A 444 -0.59 0.53 -22.25
N THR A 445 -1.79 0.73 -21.73
CA THR A 445 -2.85 -0.28 -21.70
C THR A 445 -3.32 -0.66 -23.12
N VAL A 446 -3.59 0.31 -23.96
CA VAL A 446 -4.02 0.07 -25.35
C VAL A 446 -2.96 -0.69 -26.13
N ARG A 447 -1.69 -0.26 -26.04
CA ARG A 447 -0.55 -0.96 -26.67
C ARG A 447 -0.41 -2.40 -26.17
N PHE A 448 -0.58 -2.64 -24.89
CA PHE A 448 -0.52 -3.99 -24.33
C PHE A 448 -1.62 -4.89 -24.91
N PHE A 449 -2.88 -4.44 -24.94
CA PHE A 449 -3.97 -5.24 -25.49
C PHE A 449 -3.83 -5.46 -27.01
N GLN A 450 -3.25 -4.50 -27.75
CA GLN A 450 -2.92 -4.71 -29.17
C GLN A 450 -1.85 -5.79 -29.35
N GLN A 451 -0.80 -5.80 -28.53
CA GLN A 451 0.24 -6.83 -28.54
C GLN A 451 -0.32 -8.20 -28.18
N MET A 452 -1.11 -8.29 -27.11
CA MET A 452 -1.77 -9.52 -26.67
C MET A 452 -2.69 -10.11 -27.76
N ASN A 453 -3.45 -9.25 -28.49
CA ASN A 453 -4.28 -9.70 -29.61
C ASN A 453 -3.46 -10.25 -30.79
N ARG A 454 -2.26 -9.71 -31.03
CA ARG A 454 -1.35 -10.24 -32.06
C ARG A 454 -0.78 -11.61 -31.66
N GLN A 455 -0.51 -11.81 -30.36
CA GLN A 455 -0.08 -13.11 -29.84
C GLN A 455 -1.18 -14.15 -29.94
N ALA A 456 -2.42 -13.82 -29.54
CA ALA A 456 -3.59 -14.69 -29.64
C ALA A 456 -3.93 -15.13 -31.07
N LYS A 457 -3.51 -14.39 -32.12
CA LYS A 457 -3.73 -14.77 -33.52
C LYS A 457 -2.62 -15.65 -34.10
N LYS A 458 -1.50 -15.79 -33.39
CA LYS A 458 -0.33 -16.58 -33.84
C LYS A 458 -0.26 -17.97 -33.23
N GLY A 459 -0.94 -18.20 -32.12
CA GLY A 459 -1.14 -19.50 -31.50
C GLY A 459 -2.53 -20.05 -31.82
#